data_6a30d1eb186fce34875a138f554b702a
#
_entry.id   6a30d1eb186fce34875a138f554b702a
#
_cell.length_a   1.000
_cell.length_b   1.000
_cell.length_c   1.000
_cell.angle_alpha   90.00
_cell.angle_beta   90.00
_cell.angle_gamma   90.00
#
_symmetry.space_group_name_H-M   'P 1'
#
loop_
_entity.id
_entity.type
_entity.pdbx_description
1 polymer ?
#
loop_
_entity_poly.entity_id
_entity_poly.type
_entity_poly.pdbx_seq_one_letter_code
_entity_poly.pdbx_strand_id
1 'polypeptide(L)'
;PATNNAHPHFSSTDGTARIAVVHNGIIENYEELRSELTHLGYVFESQTDTEVIAHLINELYDGDLLRTVQKAVKRLQGAFAIAVFCKDEAERVVGARLGCPLVVGIGKGENFIASDAMALAGTTDQIIYLEEGDVVDVCLNAISITDRQDVSVERSVQTVNAYSGAIDLGPYRHYMQKEIFEQPRAISDTLEGVLGFAPDLFGKSAQEIFADIDSIQILACGTSYYSGMTAKYWLESVAGLPTNVEIASEYRYRESVP
;
A
#
# COMPACT_ATOMS: atom_id res chain seq x y z
N PRO A 1 -16.47 -11.62 -8.98
CA PRO A 1 -15.53 -10.73 -9.67
C PRO A 1 -15.34 -11.22 -11.10
N ALA A 2 -15.38 -10.31 -12.09
CA ALA A 2 -15.11 -10.68 -13.47
C ALA A 2 -13.62 -10.97 -13.65
N THR A 3 -13.29 -11.99 -14.44
CA THR A 3 -11.88 -12.40 -14.67
C THR A 3 -11.05 -11.27 -15.27
N ASN A 4 -11.68 -10.44 -16.12
CA ASN A 4 -11.04 -9.28 -16.76
C ASN A 4 -10.63 -8.18 -15.76
N ASN A 5 -11.18 -8.19 -14.55
CA ASN A 5 -10.85 -7.23 -13.50
C ASN A 5 -9.79 -7.76 -12.52
N ALA A 6 -9.24 -8.94 -12.77
CA ALA A 6 -8.21 -9.53 -11.92
C ALA A 6 -6.81 -9.05 -12.32
N HIS A 7 -5.93 -8.86 -11.33
CA HIS A 7 -4.51 -8.61 -11.56
C HIS A 7 -3.79 -9.88 -12.07
N PRO A 8 -2.74 -9.71 -12.89
CA PRO A 8 -2.21 -8.44 -13.44
C PRO A 8 -3.01 -7.92 -14.61
N HIS A 9 -3.01 -6.59 -14.81
CA HIS A 9 -3.50 -5.98 -16.03
C HIS A 9 -2.37 -5.80 -17.04
N PHE A 10 -2.69 -5.95 -18.32
CA PHE A 10 -1.72 -5.95 -19.40
C PHE A 10 -1.96 -4.78 -20.37
N SER A 11 -0.88 -4.32 -20.99
CA SER A 11 -0.94 -3.43 -22.15
C SER A 11 -0.07 -3.94 -23.27
N SER A 12 -0.56 -3.78 -24.51
CA SER A 12 0.12 -4.20 -25.72
C SER A 12 0.10 -3.11 -26.77
N THR A 13 1.07 -3.15 -27.70
CA THR A 13 1.12 -2.23 -28.83
C THR A 13 0.75 -2.92 -30.15
N ASP A 14 0.97 -4.22 -30.23
CA ASP A 14 0.84 -5.02 -31.45
C ASP A 14 0.05 -6.33 -31.22
N GLY A 15 -0.76 -6.38 -30.18
CA GLY A 15 -1.47 -7.59 -29.75
C GLY A 15 -0.63 -8.52 -28.87
N THR A 16 0.67 -8.18 -28.64
CA THR A 16 1.52 -8.91 -27.69
C THR A 16 1.70 -8.07 -26.44
N ALA A 17 1.35 -8.64 -25.28
CA ALA A 17 1.50 -7.95 -23.99
C ALA A 17 2.95 -7.56 -23.74
N ARG A 18 3.21 -6.26 -23.56
CA ARG A 18 4.52 -5.70 -23.25
C ARG A 18 4.64 -5.34 -21.78
N ILE A 19 3.65 -4.65 -21.24
CA ILE A 19 3.59 -4.19 -19.85
C ILE A 19 2.60 -5.03 -19.06
N ALA A 20 2.99 -5.44 -17.87
CA ALA A 20 2.10 -6.03 -16.87
C ALA A 20 2.16 -5.22 -15.58
N VAL A 21 1.00 -4.94 -14.98
CA VAL A 21 0.88 -4.13 -13.76
C VAL A 21 0.01 -4.83 -12.73
N VAL A 22 0.48 -4.84 -11.50
CA VAL A 22 -0.35 -5.09 -10.31
C VAL A 22 -0.43 -3.82 -9.49
N HIS A 23 -1.58 -3.56 -8.86
CA HIS A 23 -1.89 -2.31 -8.19
C HIS A 23 -2.74 -2.55 -6.95
N ASN A 24 -2.37 -1.91 -5.87
CA ASN A 24 -3.21 -1.70 -4.68
C ASN A 24 -3.47 -0.20 -4.53
N GLY A 25 -4.71 0.18 -4.38
CA GLY A 25 -5.08 1.58 -4.22
C GLY A 25 -6.22 2.01 -5.13
N ILE A 26 -6.32 3.32 -5.37
CA ILE A 26 -7.32 3.93 -6.25
C ILE A 26 -6.68 5.10 -7.00
N ILE A 27 -6.84 5.12 -8.32
CA ILE A 27 -6.44 6.23 -9.18
C ILE A 27 -7.64 7.13 -9.42
N GLU A 28 -7.65 8.28 -8.79
CA GLU A 28 -8.80 9.21 -8.80
C GLU A 28 -9.05 9.85 -10.15
N ASN A 29 -7.99 10.13 -10.92
CA ASN A 29 -8.10 10.71 -12.27
C ASN A 29 -8.13 9.66 -13.38
N TYR A 30 -8.54 8.42 -13.10
CA TYR A 30 -8.52 7.32 -14.08
C TYR A 30 -9.43 7.58 -15.29
N GLU A 31 -10.56 8.27 -15.13
CA GLU A 31 -11.48 8.56 -16.22
C GLU A 31 -10.87 9.51 -17.25
N GLU A 32 -10.16 10.54 -16.79
CA GLU A 32 -9.44 11.48 -17.66
C GLU A 32 -8.35 10.77 -18.45
N LEU A 33 -7.51 9.98 -17.77
CA LEU A 33 -6.44 9.20 -18.41
C LEU A 33 -7.01 8.15 -19.37
N ARG A 34 -8.11 7.48 -19.01
CA ARG A 34 -8.80 6.52 -19.87
C ARG A 34 -9.30 7.18 -21.16
N SER A 35 -9.90 8.36 -21.04
CA SER A 35 -10.35 9.11 -22.21
C SER A 35 -9.20 9.46 -23.15
N GLU A 36 -8.09 9.98 -22.60
CA GLU A 36 -6.89 10.31 -23.38
C GLU A 36 -6.34 9.07 -24.11
N LEU A 37 -6.13 7.97 -23.37
CA LEU A 37 -5.56 6.73 -23.92
C LEU A 37 -6.49 6.09 -24.97
N THR A 38 -7.81 6.21 -24.80
CA THR A 38 -8.79 5.76 -25.81
C THR A 38 -8.64 6.57 -27.11
N HIS A 39 -8.40 7.87 -27.04
CA HIS A 39 -8.14 8.71 -28.22
C HIS A 39 -6.80 8.35 -28.93
N LEU A 40 -5.85 7.81 -28.16
CA LEU A 40 -4.59 7.28 -28.70
C LEU A 40 -4.72 5.87 -29.29
N GLY A 41 -5.92 5.27 -29.20
CA GLY A 41 -6.22 3.97 -29.80
C GLY A 41 -6.14 2.78 -28.85
N TYR A 42 -5.92 2.99 -27.55
CA TYR A 42 -5.96 1.91 -26.56
C TYR A 42 -7.39 1.39 -26.35
N VAL A 43 -7.51 0.07 -26.30
CA VAL A 43 -8.78 -0.62 -26.04
C VAL A 43 -8.76 -1.16 -24.63
N PHE A 44 -9.77 -0.81 -23.85
CA PHE A 44 -9.92 -1.23 -22.47
C PHE A 44 -10.83 -2.45 -22.37
N GLU A 45 -10.35 -3.52 -21.73
CA GLU A 45 -11.08 -4.78 -21.55
C GLU A 45 -11.68 -4.90 -20.14
N SER A 46 -11.13 -4.16 -19.17
CA SER A 46 -11.58 -4.16 -17.78
C SER A 46 -12.32 -2.87 -17.40
N GLN A 47 -12.92 -2.91 -16.23
CA GLN A 47 -13.56 -1.74 -15.59
C GLN A 47 -12.67 -1.14 -14.50
N THR A 48 -11.40 -1.59 -14.40
CA THR A 48 -10.50 -1.16 -13.34
C THR A 48 -9.72 0.09 -13.73
N ASP A 49 -9.34 0.87 -12.72
CA ASP A 49 -8.39 1.96 -12.83
C ASP A 49 -6.96 1.45 -13.09
N THR A 50 -6.65 0.21 -12.71
CA THR A 50 -5.33 -0.42 -12.89
C THR A 50 -4.96 -0.59 -14.37
N GLU A 51 -5.91 -0.92 -15.24
CA GLU A 51 -5.66 -1.04 -16.69
C GLU A 51 -5.21 0.28 -17.29
N VAL A 52 -5.70 1.41 -16.77
CA VAL A 52 -5.25 2.75 -17.17
C VAL A 52 -3.76 2.92 -16.90
N ILE A 53 -3.26 2.45 -15.74
CA ILE A 53 -1.83 2.50 -15.42
C ILE A 53 -1.01 1.70 -16.43
N ALA A 54 -1.46 0.49 -16.78
CA ALA A 54 -0.75 -0.37 -17.73
C ALA A 54 -0.64 0.30 -19.11
N HIS A 55 -1.73 0.87 -19.61
CA HIS A 55 -1.72 1.59 -20.88
C HIS A 55 -0.90 2.88 -20.83
N LEU A 56 -0.98 3.65 -19.77
CA LEU A 56 -0.18 4.86 -19.60
C LEU A 56 1.33 4.56 -19.60
N ILE A 57 1.76 3.52 -18.89
CA ILE A 57 3.15 3.10 -18.87
C ILE A 57 3.59 2.63 -20.27
N ASN A 58 2.75 1.87 -20.97
CA ASN A 58 3.06 1.41 -22.32
C ASN A 58 3.18 2.56 -23.32
N GLU A 59 2.34 3.59 -23.22
CA GLU A 59 2.39 4.80 -24.06
C GLU A 59 3.66 5.61 -23.81
N LEU A 60 4.08 5.73 -22.56
CA LEU A 60 5.25 6.50 -22.16
C LEU A 60 6.58 5.75 -22.33
N TYR A 61 6.53 4.45 -22.66
CA TYR A 61 7.73 3.62 -22.71
C TYR A 61 8.66 4.00 -23.87
N ASP A 62 9.89 4.38 -23.50
CA ASP A 62 10.94 4.83 -24.41
C ASP A 62 12.20 3.95 -24.38
N GLY A 63 12.11 2.74 -23.84
CA GLY A 63 13.23 1.79 -23.71
C GLY A 63 13.90 1.78 -22.33
N ASP A 64 13.35 2.50 -21.33
CA ASP A 64 13.79 2.48 -19.94
C ASP A 64 12.57 2.45 -19.01
N LEU A 65 12.31 1.30 -18.40
CA LEU A 65 11.14 1.10 -17.57
C LEU A 65 11.15 1.98 -16.32
N LEU A 66 12.33 2.17 -15.68
CA LEU A 66 12.43 3.01 -14.49
C LEU A 66 12.01 4.46 -14.80
N ARG A 67 12.60 5.04 -15.83
CA ARG A 67 12.26 6.41 -16.26
C ARG A 67 10.80 6.53 -16.70
N THR A 68 10.28 5.49 -17.32
CA THR A 68 8.89 5.44 -17.75
C THR A 68 7.94 5.44 -16.55
N VAL A 69 8.19 4.61 -15.54
CA VAL A 69 7.37 4.58 -14.31
C VAL A 69 7.49 5.92 -13.57
N GLN A 70 8.69 6.50 -13.46
CA GLN A 70 8.86 7.84 -12.86
C GLN A 70 8.04 8.94 -13.56
N LYS A 71 7.92 8.88 -14.89
CA LYS A 71 7.05 9.79 -15.65
C LYS A 71 5.58 9.50 -15.42
N ALA A 72 5.20 8.23 -15.41
CA ALA A 72 3.81 7.80 -15.28
C ALA A 72 3.24 8.16 -13.90
N VAL A 73 3.96 7.89 -12.80
CA VAL A 73 3.47 8.15 -11.43
C VAL A 73 3.22 9.64 -11.17
N LYS A 74 3.90 10.53 -11.87
CA LYS A 74 3.67 12.00 -11.78
C LYS A 74 2.34 12.44 -12.39
N ARG A 75 1.75 11.58 -13.23
CA ARG A 75 0.45 11.82 -13.86
C ARG A 75 -0.71 11.20 -13.07
N LEU A 76 -0.42 10.27 -12.17
CA LEU A 76 -1.42 9.60 -11.35
C LEU A 76 -1.83 10.48 -10.16
N GLN A 77 -3.13 10.56 -9.89
CA GLN A 77 -3.67 11.18 -8.69
C GLN A 77 -4.37 10.10 -7.86
N GLY A 78 -4.22 10.17 -6.53
CA GLY A 78 -4.79 9.20 -5.62
C GLY A 78 -3.73 8.45 -4.82
N ALA A 79 -4.10 7.31 -4.27
CA ALA A 79 -3.20 6.45 -3.49
C ALA A 79 -2.93 5.15 -4.25
N PHE A 80 -1.67 4.76 -4.37
CA PHE A 80 -1.28 3.56 -5.09
C PHE A 80 -0.02 2.91 -4.53
N ALA A 81 0.07 1.60 -4.70
CA ALA A 81 1.29 0.82 -4.69
C ALA A 81 1.26 -0.08 -5.94
N ILE A 82 2.22 0.09 -6.83
CA ILE A 82 2.29 -0.64 -8.10
C ILE A 82 3.58 -1.45 -8.19
N ALA A 83 3.49 -2.60 -8.88
CA ALA A 83 4.66 -3.29 -9.40
C ALA A 83 4.45 -3.53 -10.91
N VAL A 84 5.46 -3.19 -11.67
CA VAL A 84 5.44 -3.13 -13.13
C VAL A 84 6.52 -4.03 -13.70
N PHE A 85 6.13 -4.89 -14.63
CA PHE A 85 7.01 -5.73 -15.42
C PHE A 85 6.91 -5.32 -16.89
N CYS A 86 8.08 -5.27 -17.55
CA CYS A 86 8.17 -5.05 -18.99
C CYS A 86 8.85 -6.25 -19.67
N LYS A 87 8.21 -6.80 -20.70
CA LYS A 87 8.76 -7.92 -21.47
C LYS A 87 10.13 -7.62 -22.09
N ASP A 88 10.35 -6.37 -22.51
CA ASP A 88 11.58 -5.94 -23.17
C ASP A 88 12.74 -5.75 -22.18
N GLU A 89 12.44 -5.71 -20.87
CA GLU A 89 13.40 -5.59 -19.76
C GLU A 89 13.12 -6.65 -18.70
N ALA A 90 13.11 -7.93 -19.08
CA ALA A 90 12.61 -9.05 -18.29
C ALA A 90 13.39 -9.33 -16.98
N GLU A 91 14.57 -8.73 -16.79
CA GLU A 91 15.42 -8.95 -15.60
C GLU A 91 15.13 -7.97 -14.46
N ARG A 92 14.11 -7.12 -14.61
CA ARG A 92 13.76 -6.10 -13.62
C ARG A 92 12.27 -6.01 -13.38
N VAL A 93 11.91 -5.59 -12.17
CA VAL A 93 10.57 -5.15 -11.79
C VAL A 93 10.69 -3.75 -11.19
N VAL A 94 9.88 -2.82 -11.65
CA VAL A 94 9.85 -1.47 -11.09
C VAL A 94 8.63 -1.31 -10.20
N GLY A 95 8.84 -0.91 -8.95
CA GLY A 95 7.79 -0.60 -7.99
C GLY A 95 7.67 0.90 -7.74
N ALA A 96 6.49 1.38 -7.40
CA ALA A 96 6.28 2.74 -6.94
C ALA A 96 5.14 2.80 -5.92
N ARG A 97 5.23 3.75 -4.97
CA ARG A 97 4.18 3.93 -3.98
C ARG A 97 3.85 5.38 -3.70
N LEU A 98 2.57 5.63 -3.41
CA LEU A 98 2.05 6.86 -2.82
C LEU A 98 0.78 6.51 -2.05
N GLY A 99 0.73 6.78 -0.74
CA GLY A 99 -0.44 6.53 0.11
C GLY A 99 -0.72 5.05 0.46
N CYS A 100 -0.24 4.09 -0.35
CA CYS A 100 -0.33 2.65 -0.08
C CYS A 100 1.03 2.05 0.26
N PRO A 101 1.12 1.03 1.13
CA PRO A 101 2.41 0.44 1.52
C PRO A 101 3.01 -0.39 0.37
N LEU A 102 4.35 -0.35 0.28
CA LEU A 102 5.17 -1.20 -0.58
C LEU A 102 6.50 -1.46 0.10
N VAL A 103 6.95 -2.69 0.08
CA VAL A 103 8.21 -3.12 0.66
C VAL A 103 9.04 -3.90 -0.35
N VAL A 104 10.35 -3.89 -0.16
CA VAL A 104 11.31 -4.69 -0.92
C VAL A 104 11.97 -5.68 0.01
N GLY A 105 11.96 -6.95 -0.35
CA GLY A 105 12.70 -8.00 0.35
C GLY A 105 14.02 -8.30 -0.34
N ILE A 106 15.10 -8.39 0.42
CA ILE A 106 16.42 -8.76 -0.07
C ILE A 106 16.63 -10.25 0.15
N GLY A 107 16.82 -11.00 -0.91
CA GLY A 107 17.10 -12.43 -0.87
C GLY A 107 18.55 -12.75 -1.27
N LYS A 108 18.84 -14.04 -1.42
CA LYS A 108 20.13 -14.55 -1.88
C LYS A 108 20.08 -14.86 -3.38
N GLY A 109 20.53 -13.93 -4.22
CA GLY A 109 20.44 -14.05 -5.67
C GLY A 109 19.03 -13.82 -6.22
N GLU A 110 18.18 -13.20 -5.44
CA GLU A 110 16.81 -12.82 -5.77
C GLU A 110 16.35 -11.67 -4.89
N ASN A 111 15.43 -10.85 -5.37
CA ASN A 111 14.81 -9.77 -4.61
C ASN A 111 13.30 -9.78 -4.85
N PHE A 112 12.54 -9.20 -3.95
CA PHE A 112 11.09 -9.29 -3.91
C PHE A 112 10.45 -7.92 -3.75
N ILE A 113 9.26 -7.75 -4.31
CA ILE A 113 8.37 -6.63 -4.02
C ILE A 113 7.07 -7.19 -3.43
N ALA A 114 6.60 -6.61 -2.35
CA ALA A 114 5.34 -6.97 -1.72
C ALA A 114 4.65 -5.74 -1.10
N SER A 115 3.36 -5.84 -0.85
CA SER A 115 2.60 -4.81 -0.14
C SER A 115 2.88 -4.79 1.36
N ASP A 116 3.32 -5.93 1.91
CA ASP A 116 3.58 -6.09 3.34
C ASP A 116 4.72 -7.10 3.58
N ALA A 117 5.52 -6.87 4.62
CA ALA A 117 6.63 -7.75 5.01
C ALA A 117 6.16 -9.17 5.36
N MET A 118 4.92 -9.33 5.84
CA MET A 118 4.33 -10.64 6.15
C MET A 118 4.18 -11.52 4.91
N ALA A 119 4.00 -10.94 3.72
CA ALA A 119 3.95 -11.69 2.47
C ALA A 119 5.31 -12.33 2.12
N LEU A 120 6.39 -11.83 2.69
CA LEU A 120 7.77 -12.32 2.49
C LEU A 120 8.26 -13.19 3.64
N ALA A 121 7.43 -13.45 4.66
CA ALA A 121 7.78 -14.27 5.80
C ALA A 121 8.16 -15.69 5.36
N GLY A 122 9.29 -16.18 5.86
CA GLY A 122 9.86 -17.47 5.44
C GLY A 122 10.68 -17.44 4.14
N THR A 123 10.65 -16.32 3.39
CA THR A 123 11.46 -16.11 2.19
C THR A 123 12.68 -15.25 2.50
N THR A 124 12.47 -14.11 3.14
CA THR A 124 13.55 -13.23 3.64
C THR A 124 13.08 -12.48 4.89
N ASP A 125 14.05 -12.13 5.74
CA ASP A 125 13.87 -11.27 6.91
C ASP A 125 14.46 -9.86 6.69
N GLN A 126 15.11 -9.62 5.55
CA GLN A 126 15.74 -8.35 5.22
C GLN A 126 14.79 -7.51 4.38
N ILE A 127 14.17 -6.52 4.99
CA ILE A 127 13.10 -5.72 4.39
C ILE A 127 13.50 -4.25 4.31
N ILE A 128 13.26 -3.65 3.16
CA ILE A 128 13.30 -2.20 2.95
C ILE A 128 11.86 -1.69 2.89
N TYR A 129 11.48 -0.79 3.76
CA TYR A 129 10.21 -0.07 3.68
C TYR A 129 10.41 1.17 2.82
N LEU A 130 9.66 1.25 1.73
CA LEU A 130 9.69 2.43 0.86
C LEU A 130 8.94 3.59 1.51
N GLU A 131 9.40 4.80 1.26
CA GLU A 131 8.76 6.04 1.72
C GLU A 131 7.79 6.61 0.67
N GLU A 132 7.05 7.65 1.04
CA GLU A 132 6.06 8.28 0.17
C GLU A 132 6.69 8.90 -1.08
N GLY A 133 6.25 8.39 -2.24
CA GLY A 133 6.72 8.84 -3.55
C GLY A 133 7.98 8.13 -4.04
N ASP A 134 8.46 7.12 -3.31
CA ASP A 134 9.58 6.30 -3.77
C ASP A 134 9.22 5.50 -5.02
N VAL A 135 10.17 5.44 -5.95
CA VAL A 135 10.19 4.52 -7.07
C VAL A 135 11.41 3.61 -6.93
N VAL A 136 11.19 2.31 -6.97
CA VAL A 136 12.24 1.30 -6.80
C VAL A 136 12.41 0.48 -8.07
N ASP A 137 13.66 0.28 -8.46
CA ASP A 137 14.08 -0.64 -9.51
C ASP A 137 14.70 -1.88 -8.86
N VAL A 138 14.09 -3.03 -9.05
CA VAL A 138 14.48 -4.28 -8.44
C VAL A 138 14.97 -5.23 -9.51
N CYS A 139 16.26 -5.53 -9.48
CA CYS A 139 16.91 -6.55 -10.29
C CYS A 139 17.37 -7.72 -9.41
N LEU A 140 17.81 -8.81 -10.02
CA LEU A 140 18.28 -10.01 -9.29
C LEU A 140 19.34 -9.70 -8.23
N ASN A 141 20.29 -8.83 -8.54
CA ASN A 141 21.45 -8.56 -7.68
C ASN A 141 21.59 -7.07 -7.30
N ALA A 142 20.60 -6.25 -7.61
CA ALA A 142 20.65 -4.82 -7.37
C ALA A 142 19.27 -4.26 -7.04
N ILE A 143 19.25 -3.30 -6.13
CA ILE A 143 18.07 -2.51 -5.81
C ILE A 143 18.50 -1.05 -5.87
N SER A 144 17.78 -0.23 -6.61
CA SER A 144 17.99 1.21 -6.61
C SER A 144 16.66 1.92 -6.33
N ILE A 145 16.72 2.95 -5.50
CA ILE A 145 15.52 3.69 -5.07
C ILE A 145 15.73 5.15 -5.42
N THR A 146 14.70 5.76 -5.97
CA THR A 146 14.63 7.20 -6.18
C THR A 146 13.43 7.78 -5.44
N ASP A 147 13.57 8.99 -4.94
CA ASP A 147 12.48 9.72 -4.29
C ASP A 147 11.53 10.37 -5.33
N ARG A 148 10.55 11.12 -4.83
CA ARG A 148 9.56 11.83 -5.64
C ARG A 148 10.17 12.84 -6.63
N GLN A 149 11.41 13.29 -6.41
CA GLN A 149 12.17 14.19 -7.26
C GLN A 149 13.09 13.45 -8.24
N ASP A 150 12.98 12.12 -8.32
CA ASP A 150 13.86 11.23 -9.10
C ASP A 150 15.33 11.26 -8.63
N VAL A 151 15.59 11.70 -7.40
CA VAL A 151 16.93 11.68 -6.80
C VAL A 151 17.17 10.32 -6.17
N SER A 152 18.34 9.74 -6.43
CA SER A 152 18.74 8.47 -5.81
C SER A 152 18.85 8.62 -4.30
N VAL A 153 18.19 7.73 -3.57
CA VAL A 153 18.15 7.71 -2.11
C VAL A 153 18.46 6.32 -1.56
N GLU A 154 19.01 6.27 -0.36
CA GLU A 154 19.18 5.03 0.38
C GLU A 154 18.06 4.90 1.43
N ARG A 155 17.53 3.70 1.57
CA ARG A 155 16.57 3.33 2.62
C ARG A 155 17.18 2.26 3.53
N SER A 156 16.90 2.36 4.82
CA SER A 156 17.44 1.41 5.78
C SER A 156 16.87 0.00 5.58
N VAL A 157 17.76 -1.00 5.59
CA VAL A 157 17.35 -2.40 5.67
C VAL A 157 16.98 -2.72 7.10
N GLN A 158 15.80 -3.24 7.32
CA GLN A 158 15.32 -3.68 8.63
C GLN A 158 15.25 -5.20 8.66
N THR A 159 15.74 -5.80 9.74
CA THR A 159 15.55 -7.23 9.98
C THR A 159 14.21 -7.44 10.66
N VAL A 160 13.27 -8.04 9.95
CA VAL A 160 11.92 -8.31 10.45
C VAL A 160 11.85 -9.77 10.86
N ASN A 161 11.70 -10.03 12.16
CA ASN A 161 11.40 -11.36 12.66
C ASN A 161 9.94 -11.70 12.34
N ALA A 162 9.63 -11.88 11.06
CA ALA A 162 8.34 -12.37 10.64
C ALA A 162 8.21 -13.82 11.13
N TYR A 163 7.35 -14.02 12.12
CA TYR A 163 7.10 -15.35 12.68
C TYR A 163 6.53 -16.25 11.57
N SER A 164 7.33 -17.23 11.12
CA SER A 164 6.93 -18.16 10.06
C SER A 164 5.63 -18.92 10.39
N GLY A 165 5.30 -19.07 11.67
CA GLY A 165 4.01 -19.59 12.13
C GLY A 165 2.80 -18.69 11.86
N ALA A 166 2.98 -17.42 11.51
CA ALA A 166 1.85 -16.55 11.17
C ALA A 166 1.19 -16.94 9.83
N ILE A 167 1.95 -17.52 8.92
CA ILE A 167 1.48 -17.96 7.59
C ILE A 167 0.85 -19.35 7.65
N ASP A 168 1.22 -20.19 8.62
CA ASP A 168 0.66 -21.53 8.77
C ASP A 168 -0.74 -21.44 9.36
N LEU A 169 -1.72 -22.09 8.72
CA LEU A 169 -3.08 -22.24 9.25
C LEU A 169 -3.12 -22.96 10.60
N GLY A 170 -2.09 -23.79 10.90
CA GLY A 170 -2.06 -24.59 12.11
C GLY A 170 -3.31 -25.49 12.21
N PRO A 171 -3.96 -25.58 13.37
CA PRO A 171 -5.14 -26.41 13.57
C PRO A 171 -6.44 -25.81 12.98
N TYR A 172 -6.39 -24.65 12.38
CA TYR A 172 -7.56 -23.91 11.91
C TYR A 172 -7.90 -24.22 10.45
N ARG A 173 -9.18 -24.16 10.10
CA ARG A 173 -9.66 -24.43 8.73
C ARG A 173 -9.55 -23.19 7.81
N HIS A 174 -9.53 -21.98 8.39
CA HIS A 174 -9.53 -20.69 7.68
C HIS A 174 -8.67 -19.69 8.42
N TYR A 175 -8.00 -18.79 7.71
CA TYR A 175 -7.19 -17.73 8.29
C TYR A 175 -7.99 -16.83 9.23
N MET A 176 -9.20 -16.43 8.86
CA MET A 176 -10.07 -15.63 9.74
C MET A 176 -10.36 -16.35 11.07
N GLN A 177 -10.57 -17.66 11.06
CA GLN A 177 -10.75 -18.44 12.28
C GLN A 177 -9.49 -18.41 13.14
N LYS A 178 -8.31 -18.60 12.54
CA LYS A 178 -7.02 -18.48 13.21
C LYS A 178 -6.87 -17.10 13.85
N GLU A 179 -7.09 -16.03 13.10
CA GLU A 179 -6.98 -14.65 13.57
C GLU A 179 -7.91 -14.36 14.76
N ILE A 180 -9.15 -14.85 14.72
CA ILE A 180 -10.09 -14.72 15.85
C ILE A 180 -9.51 -15.33 17.12
N PHE A 181 -8.94 -16.51 17.04
CA PHE A 181 -8.38 -17.22 18.21
C PHE A 181 -7.01 -16.69 18.63
N GLU A 182 -6.29 -16.05 17.75
CA GLU A 182 -4.98 -15.43 18.03
C GLU A 182 -5.09 -14.01 18.61
N GLN A 183 -6.28 -13.39 18.62
CA GLN A 183 -6.46 -12.03 19.14
C GLN A 183 -5.88 -11.80 20.54
N PRO A 184 -6.05 -12.69 21.54
CA PRO A 184 -5.48 -12.46 22.87
C PRO A 184 -3.96 -12.34 22.84
N ARG A 185 -3.30 -13.18 22.01
CA ARG A 185 -1.86 -13.13 21.81
C ARG A 185 -1.45 -11.88 21.07
N ALA A 186 -2.12 -11.55 19.97
CA ALA A 186 -1.81 -10.36 19.16
C ALA A 186 -1.92 -9.07 19.98
N ILE A 187 -2.92 -8.98 20.88
CA ILE A 187 -3.07 -7.85 21.81
C ILE A 187 -1.90 -7.84 22.82
N SER A 188 -1.56 -9.00 23.37
CA SER A 188 -0.42 -9.11 24.30
C SER A 188 0.88 -8.69 23.65
N ASP A 189 1.16 -9.17 22.43
CA ASP A 189 2.37 -8.86 21.65
C ASP A 189 2.43 -7.36 21.30
N THR A 190 1.29 -6.75 20.96
CA THR A 190 1.18 -5.31 20.67
C THR A 190 1.47 -4.46 21.90
N LEU A 191 1.12 -4.95 23.08
CA LEU A 191 1.37 -4.25 24.35
C LEU A 191 2.71 -4.60 24.99
N GLU A 192 3.48 -5.49 24.38
CA GLU A 192 4.80 -5.87 24.87
C GLU A 192 5.73 -4.64 24.88
N GLY A 193 6.33 -4.38 26.03
CA GLY A 193 7.19 -3.19 26.22
C GLY A 193 6.44 -1.89 26.57
N VAL A 194 5.11 -1.89 26.54
CA VAL A 194 4.32 -0.76 27.02
C VAL A 194 4.19 -0.82 28.55
N LEU A 195 5.06 -0.07 29.24
CA LEU A 195 5.10 -0.03 30.72
C LEU A 195 3.97 0.79 31.34
N GLY A 196 3.20 1.52 30.53
CA GLY A 196 2.06 2.33 30.97
C GLY A 196 1.51 3.15 29.81
N PHE A 197 0.21 3.50 29.90
CA PHE A 197 -0.43 4.38 28.93
C PHE A 197 -0.21 5.83 29.34
N ALA A 198 0.79 6.45 28.73
CA ALA A 198 1.11 7.87 28.89
C ALA A 198 1.05 8.58 27.52
N PRO A 199 0.75 9.88 27.49
CA PRO A 199 0.74 10.63 26.23
C PRO A 199 2.03 10.51 25.42
N ASP A 200 3.16 10.36 26.07
CA ASP A 200 4.49 10.23 25.43
C ASP A 200 4.61 9.03 24.46
N LEU A 201 3.74 8.02 24.58
CA LEU A 201 3.62 6.93 23.60
C LEU A 201 3.25 7.43 22.20
N PHE A 202 2.59 8.59 22.12
CA PHE A 202 2.12 9.20 20.89
C PHE A 202 3.05 10.33 20.40
N GLY A 203 4.20 10.50 21.02
CA GLY A 203 5.21 11.49 20.67
C GLY A 203 5.35 12.64 21.68
N LYS A 204 6.42 13.42 21.53
CA LYS A 204 6.82 14.42 22.51
C LYS A 204 5.78 15.54 22.76
N SER A 205 4.97 15.88 21.78
CA SER A 205 3.94 16.93 21.88
C SER A 205 2.56 16.39 22.27
N ALA A 206 2.42 15.09 22.45
CA ALA A 206 1.11 14.47 22.65
C ALA A 206 0.43 14.94 23.96
N GLN A 207 1.19 15.20 24.99
CA GLN A 207 0.63 15.69 26.27
C GLN A 207 -0.02 17.06 26.12
N GLU A 208 0.60 17.98 25.37
CA GLU A 208 0.05 19.30 25.10
C GLU A 208 -1.18 19.21 24.19
N ILE A 209 -1.10 18.40 23.13
CA ILE A 209 -2.20 18.18 22.19
C ILE A 209 -3.41 17.57 22.93
N PHE A 210 -3.21 16.52 23.72
CA PHE A 210 -4.30 15.85 24.42
C PHE A 210 -4.96 16.70 25.52
N ALA A 211 -4.25 17.69 26.05
CA ALA A 211 -4.81 18.62 27.01
C ALA A 211 -5.76 19.66 26.39
N ASP A 212 -5.68 19.87 25.09
CA ASP A 212 -6.37 20.97 24.39
C ASP A 212 -7.41 20.47 23.34
N ILE A 213 -7.68 19.14 23.30
CA ILE A 213 -8.68 18.60 22.38
C ILE A 213 -10.10 18.75 22.92
N ASP A 214 -11.02 19.18 22.06
CA ASP A 214 -12.45 19.31 22.37
C ASP A 214 -13.28 18.16 21.83
N SER A 215 -12.78 17.40 20.86
CA SER A 215 -13.49 16.29 20.23
C SER A 215 -12.52 15.30 19.57
N ILE A 216 -13.05 14.11 19.25
CA ILE A 216 -12.30 13.05 18.58
C ILE A 216 -13.04 12.64 17.31
N GLN A 217 -12.33 12.62 16.18
CA GLN A 217 -12.80 12.05 14.91
C GLN A 217 -12.02 10.77 14.61
N ILE A 218 -12.72 9.63 14.56
CA ILE A 218 -12.15 8.33 14.18
C ILE A 218 -12.51 8.04 12.73
N LEU A 219 -11.51 7.85 11.89
CA LEU A 219 -11.66 7.49 10.49
C LEU A 219 -11.10 6.08 10.27
N ALA A 220 -11.96 5.14 9.87
CA ALA A 220 -11.55 3.75 9.67
C ALA A 220 -12.48 3.02 8.71
N CYS A 221 -12.06 1.84 8.25
CA CYS A 221 -12.86 0.90 7.46
C CYS A 221 -12.84 -0.49 8.10
N GLY A 222 -13.80 -1.35 7.72
CA GLY A 222 -13.85 -2.74 8.15
C GLY A 222 -13.89 -2.93 9.66
N THR A 223 -13.12 -3.87 10.19
CA THR A 223 -13.08 -4.18 11.64
C THR A 223 -12.54 -3.03 12.48
N SER A 224 -11.66 -2.21 11.94
CA SER A 224 -11.16 -0.99 12.61
C SER A 224 -12.28 0.04 12.81
N TYR A 225 -13.20 0.19 11.85
CA TYR A 225 -14.38 1.03 12.00
C TYR A 225 -15.27 0.54 13.18
N TYR A 226 -15.52 -0.77 13.28
CA TYR A 226 -16.30 -1.33 14.37
C TYR A 226 -15.60 -1.19 15.73
N SER A 227 -14.26 -1.28 15.77
CA SER A 227 -13.48 -0.97 16.98
C SER A 227 -13.67 0.49 17.38
N GLY A 228 -13.63 1.43 16.42
CA GLY A 228 -13.90 2.85 16.63
C GLY A 228 -15.30 3.10 17.17
N MET A 229 -16.32 2.41 16.62
CA MET A 229 -17.71 2.47 17.12
C MET A 229 -17.84 2.03 18.58
N THR A 230 -17.06 1.05 19.01
CA THR A 230 -17.02 0.62 20.41
C THR A 230 -16.27 1.63 21.28
N ALA A 231 -15.11 2.09 20.81
CA ALA A 231 -14.28 3.07 21.51
C ALA A 231 -15.01 4.40 21.76
N LYS A 232 -15.88 4.82 20.83
CA LYS A 232 -16.73 6.02 20.97
C LYS A 232 -17.43 6.07 22.34
N TYR A 233 -18.11 5.01 22.72
CA TYR A 233 -18.85 4.97 24.00
C TYR A 233 -17.94 5.10 25.22
N TRP A 234 -16.73 4.55 25.13
CA TRP A 234 -15.75 4.68 26.22
C TRP A 234 -15.15 6.07 26.29
N LEU A 235 -14.78 6.67 25.14
CA LEU A 235 -14.24 8.01 25.08
C LEU A 235 -15.24 9.06 25.57
N GLU A 236 -16.52 8.93 25.18
CA GLU A 236 -17.58 9.81 25.66
C GLU A 236 -17.87 9.61 27.16
N SER A 237 -17.91 8.38 27.65
CA SER A 237 -18.28 8.10 29.05
C SER A 237 -17.13 8.29 30.03
N VAL A 238 -15.88 8.03 29.64
CA VAL A 238 -14.71 8.05 30.53
C VAL A 238 -13.94 9.36 30.38
N ALA A 239 -13.70 9.80 29.15
CA ALA A 239 -12.94 11.03 28.89
C ALA A 239 -13.84 12.27 28.77
N GLY A 240 -15.15 12.12 28.59
CA GLY A 240 -16.09 13.22 28.39
C GLY A 240 -15.90 13.96 27.06
N LEU A 241 -15.21 13.31 26.08
CA LEU A 241 -14.92 13.90 24.78
C LEU A 241 -15.93 13.47 23.72
N PRO A 242 -16.66 14.40 23.10
CA PRO A 242 -17.50 14.09 21.95
C PRO A 242 -16.71 13.32 20.90
N THR A 243 -17.20 12.15 20.50
CA THR A 243 -16.50 11.28 19.58
C THR A 243 -17.36 10.93 18.39
N ASN A 244 -16.83 11.16 17.19
CA ASN A 244 -17.48 10.77 15.94
C ASN A 244 -16.69 9.66 15.25
N VAL A 245 -17.38 8.76 14.55
CA VAL A 245 -16.74 7.63 13.84
C VAL A 245 -17.31 7.58 12.43
N GLU A 246 -16.44 7.69 11.43
CA GLU A 246 -16.87 7.67 10.05
C GLU A 246 -16.07 6.66 9.23
N ILE A 247 -16.68 6.17 8.16
CA ILE A 247 -16.00 5.32 7.17
C ILE A 247 -15.00 6.19 6.42
N ALA A 248 -13.73 5.80 6.43
CA ALA A 248 -12.64 6.63 5.90
C ALA A 248 -12.80 6.95 4.40
N SER A 249 -13.32 6.01 3.59
CA SER A 249 -13.63 6.25 2.17
C SER A 249 -14.70 7.32 1.98
N GLU A 250 -15.76 7.30 2.79
CA GLU A 250 -16.83 8.30 2.71
C GLU A 250 -16.36 9.68 3.14
N TYR A 251 -15.56 9.74 4.21
CA TYR A 251 -14.97 10.99 4.69
C TYR A 251 -14.06 11.64 3.64
N ARG A 252 -13.29 10.84 2.89
CA ARG A 252 -12.37 11.31 1.85
C ARG A 252 -13.07 12.06 0.71
N TYR A 253 -14.25 11.61 0.32
CA TYR A 253 -14.96 12.08 -0.88
C TYR A 253 -16.06 13.12 -0.60
N ARG A 254 -16.27 13.49 0.65
CA ARG A 254 -17.21 14.54 1.02
C ARG A 254 -16.50 15.83 1.46
N GLU A 255 -17.17 16.96 1.28
CA GLU A 255 -16.76 18.19 1.94
C GLU A 255 -17.03 18.03 3.44
N SER A 256 -15.98 17.83 4.22
CA SER A 256 -16.08 17.76 5.68
C SER A 256 -15.96 19.13 6.30
N VAL A 257 -16.82 19.41 7.26
CA VAL A 257 -16.63 20.54 8.17
C VAL A 257 -15.83 20.02 9.36
N PRO A 258 -14.61 20.55 9.61
CA PRO A 258 -13.77 20.10 10.71
C PRO A 258 -14.36 20.46 12.07
#